data_071fb447a2243d54bebca2786a397628
#
_entry.id   071fb447a2243d54bebca2786a397628
#
_cell.length_a   1.000
_cell.length_b   1.000
_cell.length_c   1.000
_cell.angle_alpha   90.00
_cell.angle_beta   90.00
_cell.angle_gamma   90.00
#
_symmetry.space_group_name_H-M   'P 1'
#
loop_
_entity.id
_entity.type
_entity.pdbx_description
1 polymer ?
#
loop_
_entity_poly.entity_id
_entity_poly.type
_entity_poly.pdbx_seq_one_letter_code
_entity_poly.pdbx_strand_id
1 'polypeptide(L)'
;MRKILGITMGDPAGVGPEITVKALQDPKVYESCKPLVVGDAAILERACGFVGAKCTIHPVADPSEGLYEHGIIDILDLGLLRPEDFAIGQVSAAAGDAAFRYVRKVIELAMDGKADATVTNPLNKEAMNLAGHHFSGHTEIYAYYTGTEHYTMMLAHKDMRVVHVSTHVSLREACDRVKKDRVLEVIRIADKACRDMGIASPRIGVAGLNPHCGEGGLFGREEIDEITPAIEAARTAGINAQGPIPPDTIFSKALGGWYDIVVAMYHDQGHIPLKVVGFVYDREKQAWSAVEGVNITLGLPIIRTSVDHGTAFDQAGTGKANELSLKNAIEYAVRFAANR
;
A
#
# COMPACT_ATOMS: atom_id res chain seq x y z
N MET A 1 -14.59 10.84 -16.03
CA MET A 1 -15.60 10.48 -14.98
C MET A 1 -14.83 10.10 -13.73
N ARG A 2 -15.28 10.54 -12.52
CA ARG A 2 -14.62 10.15 -11.27
C ARG A 2 -14.73 8.63 -11.08
N LYS A 3 -13.63 8.00 -10.66
CA LYS A 3 -13.50 6.54 -10.44
C LYS A 3 -14.01 6.16 -9.05
N ILE A 4 -14.62 4.97 -8.91
CA ILE A 4 -15.06 4.44 -7.61
C ILE A 4 -13.88 3.75 -6.94
N LEU A 5 -13.53 4.21 -5.73
CA LEU A 5 -12.49 3.61 -4.89
C LEU A 5 -13.12 2.90 -3.70
N GLY A 6 -12.97 1.58 -3.65
CA GLY A 6 -13.36 0.79 -2.47
C GLY A 6 -12.31 0.93 -1.36
N ILE A 7 -12.70 1.52 -0.23
CA ILE A 7 -11.81 1.79 0.92
C ILE A 7 -12.23 0.86 2.05
N THR A 8 -11.37 -0.10 2.46
CA THR A 8 -11.71 -0.91 3.64
C THR A 8 -11.63 -0.07 4.90
N MET A 9 -12.56 -0.27 5.83
CA MET A 9 -12.50 0.39 7.14
C MET A 9 -11.29 -0.06 7.97
N GLY A 10 -10.71 -1.25 7.68
CA GLY A 10 -9.62 -1.84 8.44
C GLY A 10 -10.09 -2.53 9.70
N ASP A 11 -9.16 -2.81 10.62
CA ASP A 11 -9.49 -3.41 11.91
C ASP A 11 -10.37 -2.45 12.75
N PRO A 12 -11.62 -2.84 13.11
CA PRO A 12 -12.53 -2.00 13.88
C PRO A 12 -12.01 -1.56 15.25
N ALA A 13 -11.09 -2.34 15.85
CA ALA A 13 -10.48 -2.03 17.13
C ALA A 13 -9.27 -1.09 17.03
N GLY A 14 -8.77 -0.81 15.80
CA GLY A 14 -7.63 0.06 15.52
C GLY A 14 -8.02 1.45 15.06
N VAL A 15 -7.04 2.17 14.50
CA VAL A 15 -7.21 3.55 14.01
C VAL A 15 -7.88 3.63 12.62
N GLY A 16 -8.09 2.51 11.95
CA GLY A 16 -8.66 2.47 10.59
C GLY A 16 -9.94 3.28 10.43
N PRO A 17 -10.97 3.08 11.28
CA PRO A 17 -12.21 3.86 11.22
C PRO A 17 -11.99 5.36 11.37
N GLU A 18 -11.13 5.79 12.31
CA GLU A 18 -10.86 7.20 12.59
C GLU A 18 -10.14 7.90 11.42
N ILE A 19 -9.09 7.28 10.88
CA ILE A 19 -8.36 7.86 9.74
C ILE A 19 -9.22 7.87 8.48
N THR A 20 -10.15 6.93 8.32
CA THR A 20 -11.14 6.94 7.23
C THR A 20 -12.04 8.18 7.34
N VAL A 21 -12.64 8.40 8.51
CA VAL A 21 -13.49 9.59 8.75
C VAL A 21 -12.70 10.87 8.49
N LYS A 22 -11.47 10.97 9.02
CA LYS A 22 -10.62 12.16 8.83
C LYS A 22 -10.27 12.41 7.37
N ALA A 23 -9.84 11.39 6.64
CA ALA A 23 -9.47 11.51 5.23
C ALA A 23 -10.67 11.98 4.39
N LEU A 24 -11.87 11.49 4.70
CA LEU A 24 -13.11 11.83 3.99
C LEU A 24 -13.73 13.17 4.44
N GLN A 25 -13.11 13.89 5.38
CA GLN A 25 -13.43 15.31 5.61
C GLN A 25 -12.79 16.23 4.57
N ASP A 26 -11.83 15.75 3.77
CA ASP A 26 -11.17 16.57 2.75
C ASP A 26 -12.00 16.57 1.46
N PRO A 27 -12.52 17.75 1.02
CA PRO A 27 -13.31 17.85 -0.20
C PRO A 27 -12.54 17.42 -1.46
N LYS A 28 -11.21 17.53 -1.46
CA LYS A 28 -10.37 17.13 -2.58
C LYS A 28 -10.48 15.63 -2.90
N VAL A 29 -10.78 14.80 -1.90
CA VAL A 29 -11.03 13.37 -2.13
C VAL A 29 -12.23 13.19 -3.03
N TYR A 30 -13.33 13.91 -2.76
CA TYR A 30 -14.56 13.82 -3.56
C TYR A 30 -14.43 14.51 -4.92
N GLU A 31 -13.53 15.47 -5.06
CA GLU A 31 -13.22 16.07 -6.38
C GLU A 31 -12.48 15.05 -7.26
N SER A 32 -11.61 14.23 -6.68
CA SER A 32 -10.72 13.29 -7.39
C SER A 32 -11.36 11.94 -7.68
N CYS A 33 -12.20 11.42 -6.78
CA CYS A 33 -12.79 10.07 -6.89
C CYS A 33 -14.20 10.03 -6.28
N LYS A 34 -14.79 8.84 -6.32
CA LYS A 34 -16.01 8.42 -5.63
C LYS A 34 -15.62 7.45 -4.51
N PRO A 35 -15.37 7.92 -3.27
CA PRO A 35 -14.95 7.07 -2.18
C PRO A 35 -16.12 6.24 -1.65
N LEU A 36 -15.96 4.93 -1.62
CA LEU A 36 -16.90 3.98 -1.03
C LEU A 36 -16.20 3.23 0.11
N VAL A 37 -16.66 3.41 1.33
CA VAL A 37 -16.14 2.63 2.46
C VAL A 37 -16.74 1.22 2.44
N VAL A 38 -15.95 0.21 2.77
CA VAL A 38 -16.42 -1.17 3.00
C VAL A 38 -16.16 -1.51 4.46
N GLY A 39 -17.23 -1.70 5.23
CA GLY A 39 -17.14 -1.86 6.67
C GLY A 39 -18.49 -2.01 7.36
N ASP A 40 -18.58 -1.57 8.60
CA ASP A 40 -19.82 -1.53 9.40
C ASP A 40 -20.20 -0.09 9.76
N ALA A 41 -21.39 0.33 9.38
CA ALA A 41 -21.87 1.71 9.54
C ALA A 41 -21.83 2.18 11.01
N ALA A 42 -22.28 1.34 11.95
CA ALA A 42 -22.29 1.66 13.36
C ALA A 42 -20.88 1.92 13.94
N ILE A 43 -19.85 1.24 13.42
CA ILE A 43 -18.45 1.46 13.83
C ILE A 43 -17.96 2.80 13.28
N LEU A 44 -18.31 3.13 12.06
CA LEU A 44 -17.91 4.39 11.43
C LEU A 44 -18.61 5.59 12.09
N GLU A 45 -19.88 5.45 12.47
CA GLU A 45 -20.61 6.44 13.27
C GLU A 45 -19.92 6.71 14.61
N ARG A 46 -19.49 5.65 15.33
CA ARG A 46 -18.70 5.80 16.55
C ARG A 46 -17.40 6.55 16.30
N ALA A 47 -16.70 6.26 15.19
CA ALA A 47 -15.47 6.94 14.82
C ALA A 47 -15.68 8.43 14.53
N CYS A 48 -16.82 8.84 13.94
CA CYS A 48 -17.19 10.26 13.80
C CYS A 48 -17.18 10.97 15.15
N GLY A 49 -17.68 10.30 16.22
CA GLY A 49 -17.64 10.83 17.57
C GLY A 49 -16.22 11.07 18.12
N PHE A 50 -15.30 10.13 17.89
CA PHE A 50 -13.90 10.26 18.33
C PHE A 50 -13.15 11.40 17.62
N VAL A 51 -13.45 11.58 16.34
CA VAL A 51 -12.83 12.62 15.50
C VAL A 51 -13.49 13.98 15.68
N GLY A 52 -14.71 14.03 16.23
CA GLY A 52 -15.54 15.24 16.29
C GLY A 52 -16.02 15.70 14.91
N ALA A 53 -16.10 14.78 13.95
CA ALA A 53 -16.50 15.08 12.58
C ALA A 53 -18.03 15.19 12.45
N LYS A 54 -18.47 16.17 11.68
CA LYS A 54 -19.87 16.30 11.27
C LYS A 54 -20.03 15.71 9.87
N CYS A 55 -20.42 14.45 9.78
CA CYS A 55 -20.70 13.76 8.53
C CYS A 55 -21.93 12.87 8.68
N THR A 56 -22.61 12.61 7.58
CA THR A 56 -23.70 11.66 7.51
C THR A 56 -23.15 10.32 7.01
N ILE A 57 -23.37 9.26 7.75
CA ILE A 57 -23.07 7.91 7.25
C ILE A 57 -24.26 7.45 6.42
N HIS A 58 -24.00 7.07 5.19
CA HIS A 58 -25.02 6.61 4.23
C HIS A 58 -24.78 5.15 3.86
N PRO A 59 -25.46 4.19 4.51
CA PRO A 59 -25.37 2.78 4.16
C PRO A 59 -25.96 2.52 2.77
N VAL A 60 -25.22 1.75 1.96
CA VAL A 60 -25.64 1.31 0.62
C VAL A 60 -25.47 -0.21 0.48
N ALA A 61 -26.27 -0.84 -0.35
CA ALA A 61 -26.16 -2.27 -0.67
C ALA A 61 -25.31 -2.52 -1.93
N ASP A 62 -25.25 -1.55 -2.84
CA ASP A 62 -24.44 -1.61 -4.08
C ASP A 62 -23.75 -0.26 -4.33
N PRO A 63 -22.52 -0.26 -4.91
CA PRO A 63 -21.79 0.97 -5.21
C PRO A 63 -22.57 1.98 -6.07
N SER A 64 -23.54 1.53 -6.90
CA SER A 64 -24.35 2.40 -7.74
C SER A 64 -25.32 3.29 -6.94
N GLU A 65 -25.59 2.96 -5.68
CA GLU A 65 -26.50 3.72 -4.79
C GLU A 65 -25.78 4.88 -4.07
N GLY A 66 -24.44 4.94 -4.16
CA GLY A 66 -23.63 5.97 -3.50
C GLY A 66 -23.91 7.37 -4.03
N LEU A 67 -24.00 8.34 -3.13
CA LEU A 67 -24.19 9.77 -3.43
C LEU A 67 -22.87 10.43 -3.83
N TYR A 68 -21.75 10.00 -3.20
CA TYR A 68 -20.40 10.50 -3.46
C TYR A 68 -20.26 12.02 -3.35
N GLU A 69 -20.89 12.58 -2.31
CA GLU A 69 -20.92 14.00 -2.00
C GLU A 69 -20.13 14.28 -0.70
N HIS A 70 -19.37 15.37 -0.70
CA HIS A 70 -18.62 15.78 0.51
C HIS A 70 -19.58 16.05 1.67
N GLY A 71 -19.23 15.55 2.86
CA GLY A 71 -20.07 15.59 4.05
C GLY A 71 -20.95 14.34 4.22
N ILE A 72 -21.04 13.48 3.20
CA ILE A 72 -21.71 12.18 3.24
C ILE A 72 -20.64 11.11 3.02
N ILE A 73 -20.61 10.10 3.89
CA ILE A 73 -19.72 8.94 3.73
C ILE A 73 -20.58 7.75 3.33
N ASP A 74 -20.49 7.37 2.04
CA ASP A 74 -21.13 6.18 1.54
C ASP A 74 -20.38 4.95 2.04
N ILE A 75 -21.10 3.99 2.64
CA ILE A 75 -20.55 2.76 3.16
C ILE A 75 -21.34 1.55 2.66
N LEU A 76 -20.63 0.60 2.04
CA LEU A 76 -21.16 -0.73 1.85
C LEU A 76 -21.16 -1.43 3.20
N ASP A 77 -22.32 -1.37 3.86
CA ASP A 77 -22.50 -1.88 5.22
C ASP A 77 -22.62 -3.40 5.23
N LEU A 78 -21.68 -4.07 5.88
CA LEU A 78 -21.71 -5.53 5.98
C LEU A 78 -22.44 -6.04 7.24
N GLY A 79 -22.70 -5.16 8.21
CA GLY A 79 -23.47 -5.48 9.42
C GLY A 79 -22.86 -6.62 10.25
N LEU A 80 -21.53 -6.73 10.28
CA LEU A 80 -20.82 -7.83 10.94
C LEU A 80 -20.64 -7.63 12.41
N LEU A 81 -20.42 -6.36 12.82
CA LEU A 81 -20.10 -5.98 14.20
C LEU A 81 -20.86 -4.74 14.65
N ARG A 82 -21.08 -4.69 15.95
CA ARG A 82 -21.54 -3.50 16.67
C ARG A 82 -20.43 -2.96 17.59
N PRO A 83 -20.51 -1.71 18.02
CA PRO A 83 -19.54 -1.10 18.94
C PRO A 83 -19.28 -1.88 20.22
N GLU A 84 -20.25 -2.61 20.74
CA GLU A 84 -20.21 -3.40 21.97
C GLU A 84 -19.53 -4.78 21.81
N ASP A 85 -19.30 -5.26 20.58
CA ASP A 85 -18.80 -6.62 20.32
C ASP A 85 -17.28 -6.74 20.56
N PHE A 86 -16.57 -5.62 20.73
CA PHE A 86 -15.13 -5.60 20.94
C PHE A 86 -14.66 -4.36 21.72
N ALA A 87 -13.48 -4.46 22.34
CA ALA A 87 -12.81 -3.34 22.97
C ALA A 87 -11.84 -2.65 22.02
N ILE A 88 -11.89 -1.30 21.98
CA ILE A 88 -10.93 -0.49 21.19
C ILE A 88 -9.52 -0.65 21.76
N GLY A 89 -8.53 -0.69 20.86
CA GLY A 89 -7.10 -0.81 21.21
C GLY A 89 -6.72 -2.20 21.72
N GLN A 90 -7.55 -3.22 21.50
CA GLN A 90 -7.29 -4.59 21.93
C GLN A 90 -7.44 -5.57 20.76
N VAL A 91 -6.63 -6.63 20.80
CA VAL A 91 -6.73 -7.73 19.84
C VAL A 91 -8.05 -8.46 20.04
N SER A 92 -8.83 -8.61 18.98
CA SER A 92 -10.14 -9.28 18.99
C SER A 92 -10.30 -10.15 17.76
N ALA A 93 -10.60 -11.45 17.94
CA ALA A 93 -10.89 -12.35 16.84
C ALA A 93 -12.09 -11.87 16.00
N ALA A 94 -13.13 -11.33 16.65
CA ALA A 94 -14.29 -10.79 15.95
C ALA A 94 -13.92 -9.59 15.05
N ALA A 95 -13.10 -8.65 15.56
CA ALA A 95 -12.59 -7.52 14.79
C ALA A 95 -11.67 -7.98 13.65
N GLY A 96 -10.85 -9.02 13.88
CA GLY A 96 -10.00 -9.64 12.87
C GLY A 96 -10.78 -10.30 11.74
N ASP A 97 -11.86 -11.05 12.07
CA ASP A 97 -12.77 -11.64 11.06
C ASP A 97 -13.44 -10.56 10.21
N ALA A 98 -13.96 -9.52 10.85
CA ALA A 98 -14.60 -8.41 10.15
C ALA A 98 -13.61 -7.70 9.21
N ALA A 99 -12.42 -7.36 9.68
CA ALA A 99 -11.37 -6.74 8.86
C ALA A 99 -11.01 -7.60 7.64
N PHE A 100 -10.88 -8.92 7.83
CA PHE A 100 -10.65 -9.85 6.72
C PHE A 100 -11.80 -9.85 5.72
N ARG A 101 -13.06 -9.87 6.19
CA ARG A 101 -14.24 -9.84 5.30
C ARG A 101 -14.36 -8.53 4.54
N TYR A 102 -13.99 -7.38 5.12
CA TYR A 102 -13.93 -6.11 4.38
C TYR A 102 -12.91 -6.18 3.24
N VAL A 103 -11.73 -6.74 3.52
CA VAL A 103 -10.70 -6.92 2.47
C VAL A 103 -11.20 -7.86 1.38
N ARG A 104 -11.80 -8.99 1.73
CA ARG A 104 -12.36 -9.91 0.73
C ARG A 104 -13.45 -9.24 -0.10
N LYS A 105 -14.34 -8.48 0.54
CA LYS A 105 -15.43 -7.79 -0.15
C LYS A 105 -14.94 -6.73 -1.13
N VAL A 106 -13.93 -5.95 -0.76
CA VAL A 106 -13.38 -4.93 -1.67
C VAL A 106 -12.66 -5.56 -2.86
N ILE A 107 -12.02 -6.73 -2.67
CA ILE A 107 -11.43 -7.51 -3.78
C ILE A 107 -12.54 -7.97 -4.74
N GLU A 108 -13.63 -8.55 -4.22
CA GLU A 108 -14.81 -8.96 -5.01
C GLU A 108 -15.35 -7.79 -5.85
N LEU A 109 -15.55 -6.62 -5.24
CA LEU A 109 -16.02 -5.42 -5.95
C LEU A 109 -15.09 -5.00 -7.10
N ALA A 110 -13.78 -5.06 -6.87
CA ALA A 110 -12.82 -4.69 -7.90
C ALA A 110 -12.71 -5.73 -9.01
N MET A 111 -12.77 -7.01 -8.69
CA MET A 111 -12.78 -8.10 -9.69
C MET A 111 -14.05 -8.10 -10.54
N ASP A 112 -15.19 -7.70 -9.96
CA ASP A 112 -16.48 -7.56 -10.66
C ASP A 112 -16.58 -6.23 -11.44
N GLY A 113 -15.56 -5.37 -11.41
CA GLY A 113 -15.58 -4.07 -12.08
C GLY A 113 -16.51 -3.03 -11.43
N LYS A 114 -16.98 -3.30 -10.20
CA LYS A 114 -17.83 -2.38 -9.41
C LYS A 114 -17.02 -1.34 -8.63
N ALA A 115 -15.73 -1.56 -8.47
CA ALA A 115 -14.76 -0.58 -7.97
C ALA A 115 -13.57 -0.53 -8.92
N ASP A 116 -13.10 0.67 -9.27
CA ASP A 116 -11.97 0.88 -10.17
C ASP A 116 -10.62 0.63 -9.49
N ALA A 117 -10.56 0.81 -8.18
CA ALA A 117 -9.37 0.53 -7.36
C ALA A 117 -9.76 0.26 -5.91
N THR A 118 -8.82 -0.32 -5.17
CA THR A 118 -8.97 -0.63 -3.74
C THR A 118 -7.92 0.08 -2.90
N VAL A 119 -8.34 0.60 -1.74
CA VAL A 119 -7.48 1.24 -0.75
C VAL A 119 -7.68 0.54 0.58
N THR A 120 -6.61 0.03 1.18
CA THR A 120 -6.75 -0.75 2.42
C THR A 120 -6.23 0.00 3.64
N ASN A 121 -7.05 0.07 4.67
CA ASN A 121 -6.68 0.46 6.03
C ASN A 121 -6.00 -0.70 6.79
N PRO A 122 -5.33 -0.44 7.94
CA PRO A 122 -4.57 -1.46 8.62
C PRO A 122 -5.46 -2.59 9.15
N LEU A 123 -4.95 -3.82 9.10
CA LEU A 123 -5.51 -4.96 9.83
C LEU A 123 -4.51 -5.48 10.87
N ASN A 124 -5.01 -6.12 11.93
CA ASN A 124 -4.18 -6.80 12.90
C ASN A 124 -4.03 -8.27 12.51
N LYS A 125 -2.78 -8.71 12.30
CA LYS A 125 -2.49 -10.09 11.85
C LYS A 125 -2.84 -11.13 12.92
N GLU A 126 -2.58 -10.81 14.19
CA GLU A 126 -2.91 -11.69 15.32
C GLU A 126 -4.43 -11.87 15.44
N ALA A 127 -5.19 -10.77 15.41
CA ALA A 127 -6.65 -10.80 15.43
C ALA A 127 -7.24 -11.64 14.28
N MET A 128 -6.71 -11.45 13.07
CA MET A 128 -7.12 -12.19 11.88
C MET A 128 -6.78 -13.68 12.00
N ASN A 129 -5.59 -14.03 12.50
CA ASN A 129 -5.18 -15.42 12.70
C ASN A 129 -6.01 -16.10 13.82
N LEU A 130 -6.33 -15.39 14.90
CA LEU A 130 -7.24 -15.88 15.96
C LEU A 130 -8.65 -16.18 15.42
N ALA A 131 -9.06 -15.47 14.37
CA ALA A 131 -10.32 -15.73 13.66
C ALA A 131 -10.25 -16.90 12.66
N GLY A 132 -9.09 -17.55 12.53
CA GLY A 132 -8.88 -18.69 11.63
C GLY A 132 -8.46 -18.32 10.20
N HIS A 133 -8.14 -17.05 9.93
CA HIS A 133 -7.65 -16.60 8.62
C HIS A 133 -6.12 -16.48 8.63
N HIS A 134 -5.44 -17.53 8.15
CA HIS A 134 -3.99 -17.69 8.23
C HIS A 134 -3.29 -17.06 7.02
N PHE A 135 -3.12 -15.75 7.03
CA PHE A 135 -2.37 -14.99 6.03
C PHE A 135 -1.34 -14.09 6.72
N SER A 136 -0.23 -13.81 6.06
CA SER A 136 0.82 -12.91 6.57
C SER A 136 0.46 -11.41 6.42
N GLY A 137 -0.58 -11.10 5.66
CA GLY A 137 -1.10 -9.73 5.47
C GLY A 137 -1.88 -9.54 4.19
N HIS A 138 -2.23 -8.28 3.92
CA HIS A 138 -3.04 -7.91 2.76
C HIS A 138 -2.50 -8.43 1.43
N THR A 139 -1.19 -8.35 1.19
CA THR A 139 -0.57 -8.73 -0.08
C THR A 139 -0.86 -10.19 -0.42
N GLU A 140 -0.75 -11.11 0.56
CA GLU A 140 -1.09 -12.51 0.37
C GLU A 140 -2.58 -12.74 0.17
N ILE A 141 -3.44 -12.03 0.94
CA ILE A 141 -4.90 -12.11 0.76
C ILE A 141 -5.25 -11.72 -0.68
N TYR A 142 -4.72 -10.60 -1.17
CA TYR A 142 -4.98 -10.16 -2.54
C TYR A 142 -4.44 -11.16 -3.57
N ALA A 143 -3.21 -11.63 -3.43
CA ALA A 143 -2.63 -12.62 -4.33
C ALA A 143 -3.47 -13.90 -4.39
N TYR A 144 -3.91 -14.40 -3.24
CA TYR A 144 -4.75 -15.59 -3.13
C TYR A 144 -6.10 -15.42 -3.85
N TYR A 145 -6.85 -14.35 -3.53
CA TYR A 145 -8.19 -14.14 -4.09
C TYR A 145 -8.20 -13.67 -5.55
N THR A 146 -7.07 -13.18 -6.06
CA THR A 146 -6.92 -12.80 -7.48
C THR A 146 -6.21 -13.88 -8.30
N GLY A 147 -5.75 -14.98 -7.69
CA GLY A 147 -4.99 -16.03 -8.36
C GLY A 147 -3.66 -15.55 -8.94
N THR A 148 -3.01 -14.57 -8.28
CA THR A 148 -1.78 -13.94 -8.77
C THR A 148 -0.55 -14.58 -8.12
N GLU A 149 0.37 -15.10 -8.94
CA GLU A 149 1.64 -15.68 -8.51
C GLU A 149 2.80 -14.66 -8.61
N HIS A 150 2.73 -13.78 -9.60
CA HIS A 150 3.80 -12.84 -9.97
C HIS A 150 3.46 -11.42 -9.50
N TYR A 151 3.88 -11.09 -8.30
CA TYR A 151 3.64 -9.78 -7.70
C TYR A 151 4.86 -9.27 -6.94
N THR A 152 4.87 -7.97 -6.66
CA THR A 152 5.81 -7.33 -5.77
C THR A 152 5.17 -6.19 -5.01
N MET A 153 5.84 -5.74 -3.96
CA MET A 153 5.46 -4.59 -3.17
C MET A 153 6.24 -3.36 -3.63
N MET A 154 5.53 -2.26 -3.89
CA MET A 154 6.10 -0.94 -4.07
C MET A 154 5.81 -0.10 -2.83
N LEU A 155 6.83 0.54 -2.29
CA LEU A 155 6.69 1.65 -1.38
C LEU A 155 6.85 2.96 -2.13
N ALA A 156 6.05 3.95 -1.76
CA ALA A 156 6.11 5.27 -2.36
C ALA A 156 6.00 6.37 -1.31
N HIS A 157 6.78 7.43 -1.51
CA HIS A 157 6.68 8.70 -0.81
C HIS A 157 6.87 9.81 -1.84
N LYS A 158 5.83 10.59 -2.13
CA LYS A 158 5.82 11.56 -3.22
C LYS A 158 6.25 10.92 -4.53
N ASP A 159 7.35 11.41 -5.13
CA ASP A 159 7.88 10.85 -6.39
C ASP A 159 8.98 9.81 -6.20
N MET A 160 9.40 9.52 -4.97
CA MET A 160 10.32 8.43 -4.68
C MET A 160 9.54 7.11 -4.58
N ARG A 161 9.84 6.15 -5.45
CA ARG A 161 9.20 4.83 -5.53
C ARG A 161 10.25 3.74 -5.50
N VAL A 162 10.00 2.70 -4.71
CA VAL A 162 10.91 1.57 -4.57
C VAL A 162 10.12 0.26 -4.63
N VAL A 163 10.53 -0.65 -5.51
CA VAL A 163 10.04 -2.03 -5.58
C VAL A 163 11.10 -3.00 -5.12
N HIS A 164 10.72 -4.20 -4.70
CA HIS A 164 11.63 -5.14 -4.06
C HIS A 164 11.66 -6.49 -4.76
N VAL A 165 12.85 -7.05 -4.94
CA VAL A 165 13.04 -8.42 -5.45
C VAL A 165 12.57 -9.44 -4.41
N SER A 166 12.86 -9.18 -3.14
CA SER A 166 12.34 -9.94 -1.99
C SER A 166 11.95 -9.03 -0.83
N THR A 167 11.04 -9.48 0.06
CA THR A 167 10.59 -8.70 1.22
C THR A 167 10.72 -9.49 2.52
N HIS A 168 9.70 -10.20 2.95
CA HIS A 168 9.59 -10.80 4.29
C HIS A 168 10.34 -12.14 4.41
N VAL A 169 11.65 -12.11 4.26
CA VAL A 169 12.55 -13.27 4.41
C VAL A 169 13.80 -12.85 5.19
N SER A 170 14.58 -13.83 5.67
CA SER A 170 15.86 -13.52 6.28
C SER A 170 16.82 -12.87 5.29
N LEU A 171 17.77 -12.05 5.75
CA LEU A 171 18.74 -11.41 4.86
C LEU A 171 19.57 -12.46 4.08
N ARG A 172 19.89 -13.60 4.68
CA ARG A 172 20.57 -14.71 4.00
C ARG A 172 19.73 -15.25 2.85
N GLU A 173 18.47 -15.54 3.10
CA GLU A 173 17.54 -16.01 2.08
C GLU A 173 17.29 -14.94 1.00
N ALA A 174 17.28 -13.65 1.36
CA ALA A 174 17.14 -12.57 0.41
C ALA A 174 18.27 -12.58 -0.61
N CYS A 175 19.52 -12.85 -0.21
CA CYS A 175 20.63 -13.00 -1.14
C CYS A 175 20.42 -14.17 -2.11
N ASP A 176 19.90 -15.31 -1.63
CA ASP A 176 19.61 -16.48 -2.46
C ASP A 176 18.48 -16.23 -3.47
N ARG A 177 17.56 -15.30 -3.15
CA ARG A 177 16.44 -14.90 -4.02
C ARG A 177 16.83 -13.91 -5.11
N VAL A 178 18.02 -13.34 -5.08
CA VAL A 178 18.52 -12.48 -6.16
C VAL A 178 18.93 -13.37 -7.32
N LYS A 179 17.95 -13.65 -8.21
CA LYS A 179 18.10 -14.45 -9.41
C LYS A 179 17.67 -13.64 -10.62
N LYS A 180 18.38 -13.85 -11.76
CA LYS A 180 18.15 -13.14 -13.03
C LYS A 180 16.66 -13.03 -13.37
N ASP A 181 15.94 -14.15 -13.34
CA ASP A 181 14.55 -14.19 -13.77
C ASP A 181 13.66 -13.37 -12.83
N ARG A 182 13.89 -13.45 -11.50
CA ARG A 182 13.13 -12.66 -10.52
C ARG A 182 13.46 -11.17 -10.62
N VAL A 183 14.71 -10.79 -10.78
CA VAL A 183 15.12 -9.39 -10.99
C VAL A 183 14.48 -8.82 -12.26
N LEU A 184 14.52 -9.56 -13.37
CA LEU A 184 13.89 -9.18 -14.63
C LEU A 184 12.38 -9.04 -14.50
N GLU A 185 11.73 -9.95 -13.79
CA GLU A 185 10.29 -9.90 -13.52
C GLU A 185 9.93 -8.62 -12.77
N VAL A 186 10.66 -8.29 -11.68
CA VAL A 186 10.41 -7.07 -10.90
C VAL A 186 10.67 -5.81 -11.73
N ILE A 187 11.69 -5.78 -12.61
CA ILE A 187 11.92 -4.67 -13.54
C ILE A 187 10.71 -4.48 -14.47
N ARG A 188 10.13 -5.57 -15.02
CA ARG A 188 8.94 -5.52 -15.88
C ARG A 188 7.70 -5.01 -15.12
N ILE A 189 7.50 -5.48 -13.89
CA ILE A 189 6.40 -5.00 -13.04
C ILE A 189 6.58 -3.51 -12.74
N ALA A 190 7.81 -3.06 -12.47
CA ALA A 190 8.14 -1.65 -12.23
C ALA A 190 7.86 -0.76 -13.45
N ASP A 191 8.27 -1.18 -14.64
CA ASP A 191 7.99 -0.46 -15.90
C ASP A 191 6.50 -0.32 -16.14
N LYS A 192 5.76 -1.44 -16.04
CA LYS A 192 4.31 -1.43 -16.17
C LYS A 192 3.64 -0.51 -15.16
N ALA A 193 4.03 -0.58 -13.89
CA ALA A 193 3.46 0.26 -12.84
C ALA A 193 3.68 1.75 -13.10
N CYS A 194 4.86 2.15 -13.55
CA CYS A 194 5.14 3.53 -13.92
C CYS A 194 4.29 4.00 -15.12
N ARG A 195 4.10 3.14 -16.12
CA ARG A 195 3.22 3.44 -17.27
C ARG A 195 1.75 3.55 -16.84
N ASP A 196 1.30 2.64 -15.98
CA ASP A 196 -0.06 2.69 -15.39
C ASP A 196 -0.29 3.95 -14.54
N MET A 197 0.77 4.59 -14.04
CA MET A 197 0.72 5.91 -13.38
C MET A 197 0.86 7.11 -14.34
N GLY A 198 0.92 6.88 -15.66
CA GLY A 198 1.01 7.93 -16.67
C GLY A 198 2.45 8.35 -17.04
N ILE A 199 3.48 7.62 -16.61
CA ILE A 199 4.89 7.88 -17.00
C ILE A 199 5.18 7.13 -18.29
N ALA A 200 5.17 7.83 -19.43
CA ALA A 200 5.28 7.20 -20.75
C ALA A 200 6.63 6.48 -21.00
N SER A 201 7.72 7.01 -20.45
CA SER A 201 9.08 6.47 -20.62
C SER A 201 9.79 6.35 -19.26
N PRO A 202 9.45 5.34 -18.44
CA PRO A 202 10.00 5.21 -17.10
C PRO A 202 11.52 5.03 -17.09
N ARG A 203 12.19 5.70 -16.18
CA ARG A 203 13.62 5.53 -15.89
C ARG A 203 13.75 4.66 -14.66
N ILE A 204 14.20 3.42 -14.84
CA ILE A 204 14.26 2.41 -13.78
C ILE A 204 15.69 2.28 -13.30
N GLY A 205 15.97 2.67 -12.07
CA GLY A 205 17.25 2.40 -11.41
C GLY A 205 17.24 1.02 -10.77
N VAL A 206 18.23 0.19 -11.05
CA VAL A 206 18.38 -1.14 -10.43
C VAL A 206 19.57 -1.10 -9.47
N ALA A 207 19.31 -1.31 -8.18
CA ALA A 207 20.34 -1.34 -7.15
C ALA A 207 21.21 -2.60 -7.30
N GLY A 208 22.48 -2.53 -6.91
CA GLY A 208 23.27 -3.72 -6.62
C GLY A 208 22.86 -4.35 -5.29
N LEU A 209 23.26 -5.58 -5.08
CA LEU A 209 23.11 -6.28 -3.80
C LEU A 209 24.28 -5.94 -2.86
N ASN A 210 25.49 -6.05 -3.40
CA ASN A 210 26.73 -5.95 -2.67
C ASN A 210 27.24 -4.49 -2.60
N PRO A 211 28.10 -4.15 -1.61
CA PRO A 211 28.79 -2.86 -1.57
C PRO A 211 29.49 -2.55 -2.88
N HIS A 212 29.36 -1.32 -3.38
CA HIS A 212 29.95 -0.87 -4.65
C HIS A 212 29.63 -1.77 -5.85
N CYS A 213 28.46 -2.45 -5.84
CA CYS A 213 28.07 -3.41 -6.87
C CYS A 213 29.06 -4.58 -7.05
N GLY A 214 29.59 -5.09 -5.92
CA GLY A 214 30.47 -6.25 -5.91
C GLY A 214 31.91 -5.97 -6.31
N GLU A 215 32.28 -4.73 -6.71
CA GLU A 215 33.63 -4.31 -7.12
C GLU A 215 34.30 -5.32 -8.07
N GLY A 216 33.62 -5.63 -9.19
CA GLY A 216 34.12 -6.59 -10.15
C GLY A 216 34.17 -8.05 -9.67
N GLY A 217 33.41 -8.38 -8.62
CA GLY A 217 33.33 -9.72 -8.02
C GLY A 217 34.17 -9.90 -6.73
N LEU A 218 34.80 -8.82 -6.24
CA LEU A 218 35.57 -8.84 -5.01
C LEU A 218 34.69 -9.09 -3.76
N PHE A 219 33.48 -8.49 -3.73
CA PHE A 219 32.53 -8.57 -2.61
C PHE A 219 31.32 -9.45 -2.87
N GLY A 220 31.32 -10.20 -3.94
CA GLY A 220 30.20 -11.04 -4.38
C GLY A 220 30.05 -11.00 -5.89
N ARG A 221 29.33 -11.96 -6.46
CA ARG A 221 29.17 -12.11 -7.91
C ARG A 221 27.74 -11.95 -8.38
N GLU A 222 26.80 -11.64 -7.49
CA GLU A 222 25.37 -11.54 -7.80
C GLU A 222 25.09 -10.46 -8.86
N GLU A 223 25.87 -9.38 -8.88
CA GLU A 223 25.78 -8.34 -9.90
C GLU A 223 26.21 -8.87 -11.29
N ILE A 224 27.25 -9.69 -11.33
CA ILE A 224 27.80 -10.25 -12.58
C ILE A 224 26.91 -11.37 -13.09
N ASP A 225 26.53 -12.31 -12.19
CA ASP A 225 25.92 -13.57 -12.58
C ASP A 225 24.36 -13.44 -12.71
N GLU A 226 23.74 -12.48 -12.02
CA GLU A 226 22.28 -12.38 -11.92
C GLU A 226 21.72 -10.98 -12.31
N ILE A 227 22.20 -9.91 -11.67
CA ILE A 227 21.58 -8.58 -11.80
C ILE A 227 21.86 -7.95 -13.16
N THR A 228 23.13 -7.93 -13.61
CA THR A 228 23.50 -7.38 -14.93
C THR A 228 22.81 -8.12 -16.06
N PRO A 229 22.79 -9.48 -16.12
CA PRO A 229 22.05 -10.21 -17.15
C PRO A 229 20.54 -9.92 -17.15
N ALA A 230 19.92 -9.64 -15.98
CA ALA A 230 18.51 -9.24 -15.90
C ALA A 230 18.28 -7.84 -16.51
N ILE A 231 19.16 -6.89 -16.20
CA ILE A 231 19.11 -5.52 -16.76
C ILE A 231 19.29 -5.55 -18.30
N GLU A 232 20.22 -6.33 -18.80
CA GLU A 232 20.44 -6.48 -20.24
C GLU A 232 19.24 -7.09 -20.95
N ALA A 233 18.63 -8.11 -20.35
CA ALA A 233 17.38 -8.70 -20.86
C ALA A 233 16.22 -7.69 -20.85
N ALA A 234 16.11 -6.85 -19.81
CA ALA A 234 15.12 -5.78 -19.76
C ALA A 234 15.32 -4.73 -20.85
N ARG A 235 16.58 -4.31 -21.08
CA ARG A 235 16.94 -3.38 -22.17
C ARG A 235 16.62 -3.94 -23.54
N THR A 236 16.93 -5.22 -23.76
CA THR A 236 16.58 -5.92 -25.00
C THR A 236 15.06 -5.94 -25.23
N ALA A 237 14.27 -5.99 -24.16
CA ALA A 237 12.81 -5.88 -24.21
C ALA A 237 12.29 -4.43 -24.33
N GLY A 238 13.16 -3.43 -24.50
CA GLY A 238 12.82 -2.02 -24.69
C GLY A 238 12.54 -1.25 -23.39
N ILE A 239 12.91 -1.82 -22.22
CA ILE A 239 12.75 -1.17 -20.92
C ILE A 239 14.00 -0.34 -20.60
N ASN A 240 13.80 0.92 -20.19
CA ASN A 240 14.91 1.80 -19.81
C ASN A 240 15.39 1.50 -18.37
N ALA A 241 16.04 0.34 -18.20
CA ALA A 241 16.65 -0.10 -16.97
C ALA A 241 18.13 0.28 -16.90
N GLN A 242 18.56 0.92 -15.81
CA GLN A 242 19.93 1.38 -15.60
C GLN A 242 20.49 0.74 -14.33
N GLY A 243 21.73 0.25 -14.41
CA GLY A 243 22.39 -0.38 -13.29
C GLY A 243 23.36 -1.50 -13.71
N PRO A 244 23.84 -2.31 -12.74
CA PRO A 244 23.60 -2.14 -11.30
C PRO A 244 24.22 -0.84 -10.78
N ILE A 245 23.53 -0.18 -9.85
CA ILE A 245 23.97 1.09 -9.24
C ILE A 245 24.28 0.85 -7.77
N PRO A 246 25.40 1.39 -7.24
CA PRO A 246 25.74 1.24 -5.83
C PRO A 246 24.55 1.62 -4.91
N PRO A 247 24.16 0.71 -3.98
CA PRO A 247 22.96 0.91 -3.16
C PRO A 247 23.04 2.10 -2.21
N ASP A 248 24.24 2.54 -1.83
CA ASP A 248 24.49 3.71 -1.00
C ASP A 248 24.20 5.04 -1.71
N THR A 249 24.13 5.06 -3.04
CA THR A 249 23.93 6.29 -3.83
C THR A 249 22.64 6.33 -4.64
N ILE A 250 22.06 5.18 -4.99
CA ILE A 250 20.89 5.11 -5.89
C ILE A 250 19.67 5.86 -5.33
N PHE A 251 19.43 5.79 -4.01
CA PHE A 251 18.25 6.39 -3.40
C PHE A 251 18.33 7.92 -3.33
N SER A 252 19.52 8.49 -3.13
CA SER A 252 19.71 9.93 -3.22
C SER A 252 19.49 10.44 -4.66
N LYS A 253 19.92 9.68 -5.66
CA LYS A 253 19.64 9.97 -7.07
C LYS A 253 18.15 9.87 -7.39
N ALA A 254 17.46 8.85 -6.87
CA ALA A 254 16.02 8.70 -7.04
C ALA A 254 15.25 9.86 -6.39
N LEU A 255 15.61 10.26 -5.17
CA LEU A 255 15.05 11.43 -4.50
C LEU A 255 15.28 12.72 -5.30
N GLY A 256 16.44 12.84 -5.96
CA GLY A 256 16.78 13.94 -6.88
C GLY A 256 16.14 13.84 -8.28
N GLY A 257 15.25 12.86 -8.50
CA GLY A 257 14.49 12.73 -9.75
C GLY A 257 15.26 12.12 -10.93
N TRP A 258 16.38 11.42 -10.69
CA TRP A 258 17.11 10.71 -11.78
C TRP A 258 16.35 9.47 -12.23
N TYR A 259 15.64 8.81 -11.34
CA TYR A 259 14.85 7.61 -11.59
C TYR A 259 13.40 7.84 -11.18
N ASP A 260 12.49 7.26 -11.93
CA ASP A 260 11.05 7.29 -11.63
C ASP A 260 10.68 6.17 -10.64
N ILE A 261 11.51 5.11 -10.59
CA ILE A 261 11.39 3.99 -9.66
C ILE A 261 12.74 3.28 -9.48
N VAL A 262 12.97 2.74 -8.28
CA VAL A 262 14.15 1.94 -7.93
C VAL A 262 13.76 0.50 -7.68
N VAL A 263 14.52 -0.44 -8.24
CA VAL A 263 14.44 -1.87 -7.92
C VAL A 263 15.48 -2.17 -6.84
N ALA A 264 15.03 -2.45 -5.63
CA ALA A 264 15.85 -2.87 -4.50
C ALA A 264 15.89 -4.40 -4.39
N MET A 265 17.01 -4.96 -3.95
CA MET A 265 17.21 -6.40 -3.89
C MET A 265 16.53 -7.05 -2.67
N TYR A 266 16.41 -6.33 -1.55
CA TYR A 266 15.82 -6.82 -0.32
C TYR A 266 15.09 -5.73 0.46
N HIS A 267 14.32 -6.16 1.47
CA HIS A 267 13.41 -5.32 2.23
C HIS A 267 14.06 -4.03 2.75
N ASP A 268 15.07 -4.13 3.61
CA ASP A 268 15.64 -2.96 4.30
C ASP A 268 16.40 -2.04 3.34
N GLN A 269 16.97 -2.58 2.25
CA GLN A 269 17.63 -1.75 1.24
C GLN A 269 16.70 -0.67 0.67
N GLY A 270 15.41 -0.99 0.49
CA GLY A 270 14.43 -0.06 -0.04
C GLY A 270 13.61 0.66 1.04
N HIS A 271 13.28 -0.03 2.14
CA HIS A 271 12.46 0.53 3.21
C HIS A 271 13.17 1.61 4.01
N ILE A 272 14.45 1.38 4.39
CA ILE A 272 15.21 2.33 5.22
C ILE A 272 15.25 3.72 4.56
N PRO A 273 15.75 3.88 3.31
CA PRO A 273 15.85 5.21 2.71
C PRO A 273 14.48 5.88 2.53
N LEU A 274 13.45 5.13 2.18
CA LEU A 274 12.11 5.68 1.99
C LEU A 274 11.49 6.12 3.31
N LYS A 275 11.64 5.33 4.38
CA LYS A 275 11.12 5.70 5.71
C LYS A 275 11.88 6.87 6.34
N VAL A 276 13.19 6.97 6.11
CA VAL A 276 13.99 8.13 6.57
C VAL A 276 13.48 9.43 5.95
N VAL A 277 13.03 9.39 4.69
CA VAL A 277 12.48 10.58 4.00
C VAL A 277 11.03 10.84 4.34
N GLY A 278 10.20 9.77 4.45
CA GLY A 278 8.74 9.87 4.59
C GLY A 278 8.23 9.92 6.04
N PHE A 279 9.07 9.59 7.04
CA PHE A 279 8.68 9.52 8.44
C PHE A 279 9.45 10.59 9.22
N VAL A 280 8.77 11.63 9.64
CA VAL A 280 9.37 12.75 10.36
C VAL A 280 8.93 12.74 11.82
N TYR A 281 9.86 12.51 12.73
CA TYR A 281 9.64 12.59 14.17
C TYR A 281 9.93 14.00 14.68
N ASP A 282 8.89 14.64 15.23
CA ASP A 282 8.99 15.96 15.87
C ASP A 282 9.49 15.80 17.31
N ARG A 283 10.71 16.23 17.58
CA ARG A 283 11.34 16.09 18.89
C ARG A 283 10.71 16.98 19.97
N GLU A 284 10.13 18.12 19.57
CA GLU A 284 9.49 19.04 20.52
C GLU A 284 8.13 18.49 20.97
N LYS A 285 7.37 17.94 20.03
CA LYS A 285 6.05 17.34 20.31
C LYS A 285 6.15 15.89 20.78
N GLN A 286 7.35 15.28 20.72
CA GLN A 286 7.56 13.86 20.98
C GLN A 286 6.57 12.95 20.22
N ALA A 287 6.29 13.29 18.96
CA ALA A 287 5.30 12.60 18.12
C ALA A 287 5.75 12.55 16.66
N TRP A 288 5.22 11.62 15.90
CA TRP A 288 5.39 11.60 14.45
C TRP A 288 4.60 12.75 13.82
N SER A 289 5.29 13.69 13.18
CA SER A 289 4.65 14.82 12.48
C SER A 289 4.23 14.46 11.06
N ALA A 290 4.84 13.45 10.45
CA ALA A 290 4.44 12.90 9.17
C ALA A 290 4.67 11.39 9.12
N VAL A 291 3.68 10.65 8.59
CA VAL A 291 3.75 9.26 8.16
C VAL A 291 3.12 9.24 6.78
N GLU A 292 3.92 9.54 5.75
CA GLU A 292 3.42 9.82 4.40
C GLU A 292 3.56 8.63 3.44
N GLY A 293 4.16 7.52 3.89
CA GLY A 293 4.39 6.34 3.07
C GLY A 293 3.08 5.71 2.55
N VAL A 294 3.17 5.15 1.35
CA VAL A 294 2.10 4.35 0.73
C VAL A 294 2.66 3.00 0.33
N ASN A 295 1.95 1.94 0.66
CA ASN A 295 2.26 0.58 0.22
C ASN A 295 1.32 0.19 -0.94
N ILE A 296 1.88 -0.30 -2.04
CA ILE A 296 1.14 -0.65 -3.24
C ILE A 296 1.53 -2.06 -3.66
N THR A 297 0.55 -2.94 -3.89
CA THR A 297 0.82 -4.26 -4.43
C THR A 297 0.72 -4.22 -5.95
N LEU A 298 1.82 -4.51 -6.63
CA LEU A 298 1.94 -4.51 -8.07
C LEU A 298 1.89 -5.94 -8.64
N GLY A 299 1.44 -6.10 -9.88
CA GLY A 299 1.29 -7.39 -10.54
C GLY A 299 -0.13 -7.95 -10.46
N LEU A 300 -0.98 -7.42 -9.60
CA LEU A 300 -2.37 -7.81 -9.47
C LEU A 300 -3.21 -7.39 -10.68
N PRO A 301 -4.29 -8.13 -11.02
CA PRO A 301 -5.25 -7.71 -12.06
C PRO A 301 -6.08 -6.49 -11.64
N ILE A 302 -6.13 -6.18 -10.35
CA ILE A 302 -6.82 -5.03 -9.75
C ILE A 302 -5.82 -4.07 -9.11
N ILE A 303 -6.20 -2.80 -8.94
CA ILE A 303 -5.36 -1.80 -8.26
C ILE A 303 -5.53 -1.95 -6.75
N ARG A 304 -4.42 -2.09 -6.03
CA ARG A 304 -4.41 -2.09 -4.57
C ARG A 304 -3.35 -1.12 -4.03
N THR A 305 -3.80 -0.12 -3.28
CA THR A 305 -2.96 0.75 -2.46
C THR A 305 -3.31 0.59 -0.98
N SER A 306 -2.43 1.02 -0.09
CA SER A 306 -2.58 0.84 1.36
C SER A 306 -1.83 1.91 2.11
N VAL A 307 -2.28 2.20 3.31
CA VAL A 307 -1.47 2.89 4.30
C VAL A 307 -0.19 2.11 4.63
N ASP A 308 0.87 2.80 5.04
CA ASP A 308 2.17 2.21 5.40
C ASP A 308 2.40 2.21 6.93
N HIS A 309 1.35 1.96 7.71
CA HIS A 309 1.41 1.81 9.17
C HIS A 309 0.46 0.71 9.66
N GLY A 310 0.62 0.29 10.91
CA GLY A 310 -0.21 -0.72 11.56
C GLY A 310 -1.49 -0.14 12.17
N THR A 311 -2.18 -0.97 12.95
CA THR A 311 -3.46 -0.65 13.61
C THR A 311 -3.36 0.39 14.72
N ALA A 312 -2.15 0.69 15.22
CA ALA A 312 -1.85 1.70 16.25
C ALA A 312 -2.87 1.68 17.41
N PHE A 313 -3.01 0.51 18.04
CA PHE A 313 -3.97 0.27 19.11
C PHE A 313 -3.85 1.24 20.31
N ASP A 314 -2.63 1.74 20.55
CA ASP A 314 -2.32 2.75 21.55
C ASP A 314 -2.97 4.12 21.28
N GLN A 315 -3.32 4.40 20.04
CA GLN A 315 -3.97 5.66 19.62
C GLN A 315 -5.46 5.50 19.27
N ALA A 316 -5.92 4.25 19.14
CA ALA A 316 -7.30 3.97 18.74
C ALA A 316 -8.32 4.55 19.76
N GLY A 317 -9.38 5.15 19.27
CA GLY A 317 -10.42 5.80 20.09
C GLY A 317 -10.08 7.22 20.54
N THR A 318 -8.90 7.75 20.21
CA THR A 318 -8.46 9.09 20.67
C THR A 318 -8.74 10.22 19.67
N GLY A 319 -9.06 9.91 18.42
CA GLY A 319 -9.19 10.89 17.34
C GLY A 319 -7.87 11.56 16.91
N LYS A 320 -6.71 11.09 17.43
CA LYS A 320 -5.40 11.73 17.18
C LYS A 320 -4.63 11.12 16.01
N ALA A 321 -4.99 9.92 15.57
CA ALA A 321 -4.31 9.24 14.48
C ALA A 321 -4.26 10.13 13.22
N ASN A 322 -3.11 10.07 12.50
CA ASN A 322 -2.88 10.87 11.30
C ASN A 322 -3.41 10.14 10.06
N GLU A 323 -4.21 10.82 9.26
CA GLU A 323 -4.86 10.29 8.06
C GLU A 323 -4.04 10.47 6.77
N LEU A 324 -2.86 11.08 6.83
CA LEU A 324 -2.12 11.50 5.64
C LEU A 324 -1.69 10.31 4.76
N SER A 325 -1.27 9.20 5.37
CA SER A 325 -0.96 7.98 4.63
C SER A 325 -2.16 7.45 3.84
N LEU A 326 -3.38 7.52 4.41
CA LEU A 326 -4.60 7.12 3.71
C LEU A 326 -4.94 8.07 2.55
N LYS A 327 -4.80 9.38 2.74
CA LYS A 327 -5.01 10.38 1.67
C LYS A 327 -4.04 10.15 0.52
N ASN A 328 -2.77 9.90 0.83
CA ASN A 328 -1.76 9.58 -0.18
C ASN A 328 -2.07 8.25 -0.89
N ALA A 329 -2.55 7.23 -0.17
CA ALA A 329 -2.96 5.95 -0.76
C ALA A 329 -4.16 6.12 -1.72
N ILE A 330 -5.13 6.97 -1.37
CA ILE A 330 -6.26 7.35 -2.24
C ILE A 330 -5.73 8.06 -3.50
N GLU A 331 -4.82 9.03 -3.37
CA GLU A 331 -4.23 9.75 -4.50
C GLU A 331 -3.51 8.80 -5.47
N TYR A 332 -2.71 7.86 -4.96
CA TYR A 332 -2.08 6.83 -5.79
C TYR A 332 -3.10 5.93 -6.48
N ALA A 333 -4.17 5.51 -5.79
CA ALA A 333 -5.25 4.72 -6.38
C ALA A 333 -5.95 5.45 -7.54
N VAL A 334 -6.23 6.75 -7.36
CA VAL A 334 -6.79 7.62 -8.42
C VAL A 334 -5.85 7.68 -9.61
N ARG A 335 -4.56 7.89 -9.37
CA ARG A 335 -3.53 8.00 -10.41
C ARG A 335 -3.42 6.73 -11.26
N PHE A 336 -3.45 5.56 -10.64
CA PHE A 336 -3.50 4.28 -11.34
C PHE A 336 -4.81 4.09 -12.10
N ALA A 337 -5.95 4.39 -11.48
CA ALA A 337 -7.26 4.19 -12.07
C ALA A 337 -7.56 5.14 -13.25
N ALA A 338 -6.90 6.30 -13.30
CA ALA A 338 -7.06 7.26 -14.40
C ALA A 338 -6.45 6.79 -15.73
N ASN A 339 -5.51 5.85 -15.69
CA ASN A 339 -4.73 5.37 -16.83
C ASN A 339 -5.01 3.89 -17.19
N ARG A 340 -6.00 3.29 -16.54
CA ARG A 340 -6.50 1.94 -16.87
C ARG A 340 -7.84 1.94 -17.57
#